data_7da8baaabe4228fe99ac6154626fb78d
#
_entry.id   7da8baaabe4228fe99ac6154626fb78d
#
_cell.length_a   1.000
_cell.length_b   1.000
_cell.length_c   1.000
_cell.angle_alpha   90.00
_cell.angle_beta   90.00
_cell.angle_gamma   90.00
#
_symmetry.space_group_name_H-M   'P 1'
#
loop_
_entity.id
_entity.type
_entity.pdbx_description
1 polymer ?
#
loop_
_entity_poly.entity_id
_entity_poly.type
_entity_poly.pdbx_seq_one_letter_code
_entity_poly.pdbx_strand_id
1 'polypeptide(L)'
;MTDYKTRRKIMVDTQIRPSDVTKFPIIDAFLSVPREKFVPDGKREAAYIGENLLIGQNRVILEPRTLAKLLDALNINNDELVLDIGTGLGYSSAIISLLAEVVIAVEDDSSLASEAEEILSEIGGDNVVVQVSKLEDGALSLIHI
;
A
#
# COMPACT_ATOMS: atom_id res chain seq x y z
N MET A 1 23.08 -11.45 4.85
CA MET A 1 22.63 -10.23 4.17
C MET A 1 21.24 -10.44 3.60
N THR A 2 20.34 -9.49 3.86
CA THR A 2 18.95 -9.61 3.41
C THR A 2 18.80 -9.11 1.97
N ASP A 3 18.31 -9.98 1.10
CA ASP A 3 17.96 -9.59 -0.26
C ASP A 3 16.44 -9.42 -0.35
N TYR A 4 15.99 -8.19 -0.16
CA TYR A 4 14.57 -7.88 -0.17
C TYR A 4 13.93 -8.07 -1.54
N LYS A 5 14.68 -7.83 -2.60
CA LYS A 5 14.18 -8.04 -3.96
C LYS A 5 13.83 -9.51 -4.22
N THR A 6 14.69 -10.41 -3.79
CA THR A 6 14.44 -11.87 -3.89
C THR A 6 13.25 -12.27 -3.03
N ARG A 7 13.17 -11.76 -1.81
CA ARG A 7 12.03 -12.04 -0.91
C ARG A 7 10.72 -11.54 -1.50
N ARG A 8 10.75 -10.39 -2.14
CA ARG A 8 9.57 -9.80 -2.80
C ARG A 8 9.09 -10.69 -3.93
N LYS A 9 10.00 -11.19 -4.75
CA LYS A 9 9.68 -12.11 -5.83
C LYS A 9 9.07 -13.40 -5.29
N ILE A 10 9.64 -13.95 -4.23
CA ILE A 10 9.12 -15.16 -3.58
C ILE A 10 7.71 -14.89 -3.03
N MET A 11 7.48 -13.73 -2.42
CA MET A 11 6.15 -13.33 -1.95
C MET A 11 5.13 -13.36 -3.09
N VAL A 12 5.45 -12.76 -4.23
CA VAL A 12 4.55 -12.75 -5.38
C VAL A 12 4.28 -14.16 -5.87
N ASP A 13 5.32 -14.99 -6.00
CA ASP A 13 5.21 -16.33 -6.55
C ASP A 13 4.47 -17.31 -5.62
N THR A 14 4.57 -17.11 -4.30
CA THR A 14 4.02 -18.06 -3.32
C THR A 14 2.74 -17.59 -2.64
N GLN A 15 2.47 -16.29 -2.62
CA GLN A 15 1.34 -15.72 -1.89
C GLN A 15 0.31 -15.07 -2.79
N ILE A 16 0.73 -14.45 -3.89
CA ILE A 16 -0.16 -13.67 -4.75
C ILE A 16 -0.63 -14.48 -5.95
N ARG A 17 0.27 -15.03 -6.76
CA ARG A 17 -0.11 -15.84 -7.93
C ARG A 17 -0.99 -17.05 -7.57
N PRO A 18 -0.68 -17.82 -6.51
CA PRO A 18 -1.52 -18.97 -6.13
C PRO A 18 -2.90 -18.57 -5.61
N SER A 19 -3.12 -17.31 -5.32
CA SER A 19 -4.42 -16.79 -4.87
C SER A 19 -5.33 -16.38 -6.03
N ASP A 20 -5.00 -16.81 -7.24
CA ASP A 20 -5.76 -16.51 -8.45
C ASP A 20 -5.73 -15.03 -8.83
N VAL A 21 -4.65 -14.35 -8.50
CA VAL A 21 -4.38 -12.97 -8.94
C VAL A 21 -3.37 -13.05 -10.06
N THR A 22 -3.84 -12.83 -11.28
CA THR A 22 -3.04 -13.06 -12.50
C THR A 22 -2.89 -11.83 -13.38
N LYS A 23 -3.56 -10.73 -13.07
CA LYS A 23 -3.46 -9.49 -13.85
C LYS A 23 -2.06 -8.92 -13.76
N PHE A 24 -1.42 -8.75 -14.92
CA PHE A 24 -0.04 -8.28 -14.98
C PHE A 24 0.22 -6.95 -14.26
N PRO A 25 -0.65 -5.93 -14.40
CA PRO A 25 -0.40 -4.66 -13.68
C PRO A 25 -0.34 -4.84 -12.17
N ILE A 26 -1.20 -5.70 -11.59
CA ILE A 26 -1.19 -5.97 -10.15
C ILE A 26 0.09 -6.71 -9.76
N ILE A 27 0.44 -7.76 -10.49
CA ILE A 27 1.66 -8.52 -10.25
C ILE A 27 2.88 -7.59 -10.31
N ASP A 28 2.96 -6.77 -11.35
CA ASP A 28 4.08 -5.84 -11.53
C ASP A 28 4.17 -4.82 -10.39
N ALA A 29 3.02 -4.33 -9.92
CA ALA A 29 2.99 -3.39 -8.79
C ALA A 29 3.59 -4.01 -7.53
N PHE A 30 3.20 -5.26 -7.21
CA PHE A 30 3.74 -5.94 -6.03
C PHE A 30 5.23 -6.26 -6.18
N LEU A 31 5.71 -6.50 -7.39
CA LEU A 31 7.12 -6.70 -7.66
C LEU A 31 7.94 -5.41 -7.53
N SER A 32 7.32 -4.27 -7.82
CA SER A 32 8.00 -2.98 -7.89
C SER A 32 8.09 -2.25 -6.55
N VAL A 33 7.09 -2.41 -5.68
CA VAL A 33 7.01 -1.63 -4.44
C VAL A 33 7.79 -2.31 -3.33
N PRO A 34 8.75 -1.60 -2.70
CA PRO A 34 9.58 -2.17 -1.63
C PRO A 34 8.82 -2.23 -0.30
N ARG A 35 8.09 -3.30 -0.06
CA ARG A 35 7.26 -3.49 1.13
C ARG A 35 8.04 -3.29 2.43
N GLU A 36 9.33 -3.66 2.45
CA GLU A 36 10.18 -3.51 3.64
C GLU A 36 10.32 -2.06 4.11
N LYS A 37 10.06 -1.09 3.25
CA LYS A 37 10.11 0.34 3.62
C LYS A 37 8.84 0.81 4.32
N PHE A 38 7.75 0.04 4.23
CA PHE A 38 6.43 0.41 4.76
C PHE A 38 6.12 -0.28 6.08
N VAL A 39 7.13 -0.86 6.72
CA VAL A 39 7.01 -1.49 8.05
C VAL A 39 8.00 -0.84 9.00
N PRO A 40 7.74 -0.88 10.32
CA PRO A 40 8.69 -0.37 11.29
C PRO A 40 10.06 -1.04 11.15
N ASP A 41 11.14 -0.31 11.41
CA ASP A 41 12.51 -0.79 11.22
C ASP A 41 12.76 -2.16 11.86
N GLY A 42 12.25 -2.38 13.05
CA GLY A 42 12.42 -3.65 13.75
C GLY A 42 11.65 -4.82 13.14
N LYS A 43 10.81 -4.57 12.14
CA LYS A 43 9.98 -5.59 11.52
C LYS A 43 10.31 -5.84 10.04
N ARG A 44 11.37 -5.23 9.54
CA ARG A 44 11.74 -5.39 8.12
C ARG A 44 11.99 -6.83 7.72
N GLU A 45 12.58 -7.63 8.61
CA GLU A 45 12.81 -9.05 8.34
C GLU A 45 11.51 -9.82 8.15
N ALA A 46 10.41 -9.36 8.75
CA ALA A 46 9.10 -10.01 8.67
C ALA A 46 8.21 -9.45 7.56
N ALA A 47 8.69 -8.47 6.79
CA ALA A 47 7.85 -7.76 5.81
C ALA A 47 7.18 -8.69 4.78
N TYR A 48 7.83 -9.81 4.45
CA TYR A 48 7.39 -10.69 3.37
C TYR A 48 6.88 -12.06 3.84
N ILE A 49 6.59 -12.23 5.14
CA ILE A 49 6.21 -13.54 5.68
C ILE A 49 4.75 -13.93 5.46
N GLY A 50 3.94 -13.08 4.85
CA GLY A 50 2.55 -13.43 4.52
C GLY A 50 1.57 -13.30 5.68
N GLU A 51 1.84 -12.40 6.62
CA GLU A 51 0.96 -12.11 7.75
C GLU A 51 0.68 -10.62 7.84
N ASN A 52 -0.41 -10.28 8.54
CA ASN A 52 -0.65 -8.90 8.94
C ASN A 52 0.41 -8.50 9.97
N LEU A 53 1.01 -7.32 9.80
CA LEU A 53 2.03 -6.82 10.72
C LEU A 53 1.55 -5.55 11.40
N LEU A 54 1.77 -5.45 12.71
CA LEU A 54 1.44 -4.24 13.46
C LEU A 54 2.37 -3.10 13.05
N ILE A 55 1.79 -1.96 12.72
CA ILE A 55 2.52 -0.74 12.38
C ILE A 55 2.26 0.36 13.41
N GLY A 56 1.32 0.14 14.32
CA GLY A 56 0.96 1.05 15.38
C GLY A 56 -0.05 0.38 16.30
N GLN A 57 -0.63 1.13 17.22
CA GLN A 57 -1.62 0.60 18.15
C GLN A 57 -2.90 0.26 17.39
N ASN A 58 -3.27 -1.04 17.37
CA ASN A 58 -4.45 -1.54 16.65
C ASN A 58 -4.45 -1.24 15.16
N ARG A 59 -3.27 -1.05 14.57
CA ARG A 59 -3.14 -0.79 13.15
C ARG A 59 -2.19 -1.80 12.54
N VAL A 60 -2.56 -2.32 11.38
CA VAL A 60 -1.76 -3.33 10.68
C VAL A 60 -1.57 -2.95 9.21
N ILE A 61 -0.48 -3.44 8.64
CA ILE A 61 -0.34 -3.55 7.19
C ILE A 61 -0.91 -4.92 6.82
N LEU A 62 -1.83 -4.95 5.86
CA LEU A 62 -2.48 -6.19 5.46
C LEU A 62 -1.48 -7.17 4.85
N GLU A 63 -1.72 -8.46 5.06
CA GLU A 63 -0.96 -9.48 4.37
C GLU A 63 -1.08 -9.31 2.85
N PRO A 64 -0.03 -9.63 2.07
CA PRO A 64 -0.03 -9.36 0.63
C PRO A 64 -1.18 -10.03 -0.12
N ARG A 65 -1.52 -11.26 0.24
CA ARG A 65 -2.59 -12.02 -0.39
C ARG A 65 -3.94 -11.29 -0.30
N THR A 66 -4.27 -10.80 0.90
CA THR A 66 -5.54 -10.09 1.12
C THR A 66 -5.60 -8.81 0.30
N LEU A 67 -4.54 -8.02 0.33
CA LEU A 67 -4.48 -6.79 -0.46
C LEU A 67 -4.60 -7.08 -1.96
N ALA A 68 -3.88 -8.08 -2.45
CA ALA A 68 -3.92 -8.44 -3.86
C ALA A 68 -5.31 -8.88 -4.30
N LYS A 69 -6.01 -9.66 -3.48
CA LYS A 69 -7.39 -10.09 -3.77
C LYS A 69 -8.36 -8.91 -3.82
N LEU A 70 -8.20 -7.96 -2.90
CA LEU A 70 -9.03 -6.75 -2.90
C LEU A 70 -8.81 -5.93 -4.16
N LEU A 71 -7.56 -5.74 -4.57
CA LEU A 71 -7.24 -4.97 -5.77
C LEU A 71 -7.72 -5.66 -7.04
N ASP A 72 -7.62 -6.98 -7.08
CA ASP A 72 -8.14 -7.76 -8.21
C ASP A 72 -9.65 -7.59 -8.35
N ALA A 73 -10.37 -7.61 -7.23
CA ALA A 73 -11.83 -7.41 -7.21
C ALA A 73 -12.23 -6.00 -7.62
N LEU A 74 -11.45 -4.99 -7.23
CA LEU A 74 -11.74 -3.59 -7.57
C LEU A 74 -11.56 -3.29 -9.05
N ASN A 75 -10.68 -4.00 -9.71
CA ASN A 75 -10.42 -3.83 -11.14
C ASN A 75 -10.12 -2.36 -11.53
N ILE A 76 -9.13 -1.78 -10.86
CA ILE A 76 -8.77 -0.36 -11.03
C ILE A 76 -8.24 -0.10 -12.44
N ASN A 77 -8.71 0.98 -13.06
CA ASN A 77 -8.23 1.45 -14.37
C ASN A 77 -7.24 2.60 -14.18
N ASN A 78 -6.35 2.76 -15.14
CA ASN A 78 -5.26 3.73 -15.04
C ASN A 78 -5.68 5.21 -15.18
N ASP A 79 -6.93 5.47 -15.47
CA ASP A 79 -7.51 6.82 -15.54
C ASP A 79 -8.41 7.14 -14.33
N GLU A 80 -8.44 6.27 -13.34
CA GLU A 80 -9.30 6.44 -12.17
C GLU A 80 -8.61 7.12 -10.99
N LEU A 81 -9.40 7.82 -10.20
CA LEU A 81 -8.99 8.37 -8.91
C LEU A 81 -9.45 7.40 -7.83
N VAL A 82 -8.54 6.98 -6.97
CA VAL A 82 -8.84 6.02 -5.90
C VAL A 82 -8.66 6.68 -4.53
N LEU A 83 -9.61 6.44 -3.65
CA LEU A 83 -9.56 6.88 -2.26
C LEU A 83 -9.15 5.68 -1.39
N ASP A 84 -8.00 5.80 -0.73
CA ASP A 84 -7.49 4.77 0.18
C ASP A 84 -7.63 5.26 1.61
N ILE A 85 -8.62 4.72 2.32
CA ILE A 85 -8.96 5.15 3.68
C ILE A 85 -8.25 4.27 4.70
N GLY A 86 -7.47 4.89 5.59
CA GLY A 86 -6.69 4.16 6.58
C GLY A 86 -5.40 3.61 6.00
N THR A 87 -4.68 4.43 5.25
CA THR A 87 -3.49 4.00 4.49
C THR A 87 -2.32 3.53 5.38
N GLY A 88 -2.33 3.89 6.66
CA GLY A 88 -1.23 3.54 7.57
C GLY A 88 0.07 4.18 7.14
N LEU A 89 1.09 3.36 6.90
CA LEU A 89 2.38 3.83 6.39
C LEU A 89 2.41 4.00 4.87
N GLY A 90 1.30 3.68 4.18
CA GLY A 90 1.15 4.01 2.77
C GLY A 90 1.42 2.88 1.78
N TYR A 91 1.59 1.65 2.23
CA TYR A 91 1.89 0.54 1.32
C TYR A 91 0.78 0.31 0.29
N SER A 92 -0.47 0.24 0.75
CA SER A 92 -1.61 0.07 -0.16
C SER A 92 -1.67 1.19 -1.18
N SER A 93 -1.46 2.44 -0.74
CA SER A 93 -1.44 3.59 -1.65
C SER A 93 -0.30 3.53 -2.64
N ALA A 94 0.87 3.03 -2.23
CA ALA A 94 2.00 2.84 -3.14
C ALA A 94 1.67 1.84 -4.25
N ILE A 95 1.05 0.72 -3.89
CA ILE A 95 0.60 -0.28 -4.89
C ILE A 95 -0.44 0.34 -5.82
N ILE A 96 -1.46 0.99 -5.25
CA ILE A 96 -2.55 1.58 -6.03
C ILE A 96 -2.04 2.68 -6.96
N SER A 97 -1.00 3.41 -6.55
CA SER A 97 -0.42 4.49 -7.35
C SER A 97 0.09 4.02 -8.70
N LEU A 98 0.45 2.74 -8.82
CA LEU A 98 0.90 2.13 -10.06
C LEU A 98 -0.27 1.62 -10.92
N LEU A 99 -1.48 1.60 -10.37
CA LEU A 99 -2.68 1.09 -11.04
C LEU A 99 -3.66 2.20 -11.44
N ALA A 100 -3.65 3.32 -10.72
CA ALA A 100 -4.60 4.42 -10.86
C ALA A 100 -3.90 5.68 -11.35
N GLU A 101 -4.69 6.67 -11.76
CA GLU A 101 -4.14 7.97 -12.14
C GLU A 101 -3.71 8.76 -10.90
N VAL A 102 -4.57 8.83 -9.87
CA VAL A 102 -4.31 9.56 -8.63
C VAL A 102 -4.86 8.77 -7.46
N VAL A 103 -4.12 8.79 -6.35
CA VAL A 103 -4.56 8.18 -5.09
C VAL A 103 -4.67 9.28 -4.03
N ILE A 104 -5.82 9.33 -3.37
CA ILE A 104 -5.97 10.15 -2.17
C ILE A 104 -5.92 9.20 -0.98
N ALA A 105 -4.85 9.31 -0.21
CA ALA A 105 -4.57 8.45 0.93
C ALA A 105 -4.96 9.17 2.21
N VAL A 106 -5.95 8.63 2.94
CA VAL A 106 -6.47 9.24 4.16
C VAL A 106 -5.97 8.46 5.36
N GLU A 107 -5.44 9.19 6.35
CA GLU A 107 -4.97 8.60 7.60
C GLU A 107 -5.34 9.51 8.76
N ASP A 108 -5.89 8.93 9.84
CA ASP A 108 -6.30 9.71 11.00
C ASP A 108 -5.18 9.89 12.03
N ASP A 109 -4.16 9.04 12.00
CA ASP A 109 -2.98 9.15 12.86
C ASP A 109 -1.96 10.04 12.17
N SER A 110 -1.72 11.24 12.71
CA SER A 110 -0.81 12.21 12.10
C SER A 110 0.62 11.72 12.01
N SER A 111 1.06 10.89 12.95
CA SER A 111 2.40 10.31 12.94
C SER A 111 2.57 9.32 11.79
N LEU A 112 1.60 8.43 11.61
CA LEU A 112 1.60 7.49 10.49
C LEU A 112 1.50 8.23 9.14
N ALA A 113 0.66 9.25 9.07
CA ALA A 113 0.51 10.05 7.84
C ALA A 113 1.81 10.74 7.45
N SER A 114 2.51 11.30 8.42
CA SER A 114 3.80 11.97 8.18
C SER A 114 4.85 10.98 7.67
N GLU A 115 4.94 9.81 8.28
CA GLU A 115 5.84 8.76 7.83
C GLU A 115 5.47 8.25 6.43
N ALA A 116 4.18 8.11 6.17
CA ALA A 116 3.69 7.68 4.84
C ALA A 116 4.12 8.67 3.75
N GLU A 117 3.97 9.97 4.01
CA GLU A 117 4.41 11.01 3.08
C GLU A 117 5.90 10.89 2.76
N GLU A 118 6.72 10.69 3.79
CA GLU A 118 8.16 10.53 3.62
C GLU A 118 8.49 9.31 2.76
N ILE A 119 7.91 8.16 3.08
CA ILE A 119 8.20 6.92 2.37
C ILE A 119 7.74 7.01 0.90
N LEU A 120 6.53 7.54 0.69
CA LEU A 120 5.98 7.68 -0.67
C LEU A 120 6.82 8.64 -1.50
N SER A 121 7.32 9.70 -0.90
CA SER A 121 8.22 10.64 -1.58
C SER A 121 9.53 9.96 -2.01
N GLU A 122 10.10 9.12 -1.13
CA GLU A 122 11.33 8.40 -1.44
C GLU A 122 11.20 7.46 -2.63
N ILE A 123 10.05 6.80 -2.77
CA ILE A 123 9.85 5.80 -3.82
C ILE A 123 9.25 6.37 -5.10
N GLY A 124 9.03 7.68 -5.16
CA GLY A 124 8.52 8.33 -6.37
C GLY A 124 7.01 8.24 -6.54
N GLY A 125 6.25 8.12 -5.45
CA GLY A 125 4.79 8.10 -5.47
C GLY A 125 4.19 9.49 -5.67
N ASP A 126 4.51 10.13 -6.78
CA ASP A 126 4.14 11.53 -7.04
C ASP A 126 2.65 11.76 -7.25
N ASN A 127 1.91 10.69 -7.56
CA ASN A 127 0.46 10.77 -7.78
C ASN A 127 -0.34 10.38 -6.52
N VAL A 128 0.30 10.29 -5.35
CA VAL A 128 -0.37 10.03 -4.09
C VAL A 128 -0.44 11.31 -3.27
N VAL A 129 -1.63 11.69 -2.82
CA VAL A 129 -1.84 12.81 -1.92
C VAL A 129 -2.23 12.25 -0.56
N VAL A 130 -1.40 12.49 0.46
CA VAL A 130 -1.68 12.04 1.83
C VAL A 130 -2.42 13.14 2.56
N GLN A 131 -3.55 12.77 3.17
CA GLN A 131 -4.40 13.71 3.92
C GLN A 131 -4.66 13.17 5.31
N VAL A 132 -4.46 14.04 6.32
CA VAL A 132 -4.79 13.72 7.71
C VAL A 132 -6.23 14.14 7.95
N SER A 133 -7.11 13.19 8.23
CA SER A 133 -8.49 13.46 8.58
C SER A 133 -9.10 12.24 9.26
N LYS A 134 -10.27 12.42 9.87
CA LYS A 134 -11.02 11.27 10.41
C LYS A 134 -11.36 10.33 9.26
N LEU A 135 -11.29 9.02 9.51
CA LEU A 135 -11.53 8.03 8.47
C LEU A 135 -12.96 8.13 7.91
N GLU A 136 -13.94 8.41 8.75
CA GLU A 136 -15.33 8.55 8.32
C GLU A 136 -15.59 9.78 7.44
N ASP A 137 -14.70 10.77 7.50
CA ASP A 137 -14.82 11.99 6.68
C ASP A 137 -14.22 11.79 5.28
N GLY A 138 -13.39 10.76 5.11
CA GLY A 138 -12.73 10.50 3.84
C GLY A 138 -11.97 11.72 3.34
N ALA A 139 -12.24 12.13 2.11
CA ALA A 139 -11.58 13.26 1.46
C ALA A 139 -12.50 14.48 1.33
N LEU A 140 -13.42 14.67 2.25
CA LEU A 140 -14.40 15.77 2.17
C LEU A 140 -13.74 17.14 2.02
N SER A 141 -12.60 17.36 2.67
CA SER A 141 -11.90 18.65 2.57
C SER A 141 -11.34 18.93 1.17
N LEU A 142 -11.23 17.92 0.33
CA LEU A 142 -10.75 18.05 -1.05
C LEU A 142 -11.90 18.12 -2.05
N ILE A 143 -13.12 17.91 -1.60
CA ILE A 143 -14.31 17.99 -2.46
C ILE A 143 -14.92 19.36 -2.32
N HIS A 144 -14.85 20.13 -3.38
CA HIS A 144 -15.49 21.44 -3.46
C HIS A 144 -16.77 21.29 -4.23
N ILE A 145 -17.85 21.43 -3.53
CA ILE A 145 -19.19 21.34 -4.12
C ILE A 145 -19.74 22.73 -4.30
#